data_600a641b7c2451ae449b1d440d600706
#
_entry.id   600a641b7c2451ae449b1d440d600706
#
_cell.length_a   1.000
_cell.length_b   1.000
_cell.length_c   1.000
_cell.angle_alpha   90.00
_cell.angle_beta   90.00
_cell.angle_gamma   90.00
#
_symmetry.space_group_name_H-M   'P 1'
#
loop_
_entity.id
_entity.type
_entity.pdbx_description
1 polymer ?
#
loop_
_entity_poly.entity_id
_entity_poly.type
_entity_poly.pdbx_seq_one_letter_code
_entity_poly.pdbx_strand_id
1 'polypeptide(L)'
;MQVNSTLSVKTFDVGPMLNMIYLIWDKKTKEAALVDPAWDLSQVLDFIKKNNINLKKILLTHSHHDHVNSVDKLLSLYDVPIYINKIEASFWGKKYDNLTGLDSEENIYLGKSKLTSVHTPGHTPGSCCYSFDNNLIAGDTLFVFGCGRCDLHGGNPEQMFESLKNLKNNFHKNTIIMPGHNYSISRQSTLEEEISGNPFFNFNNLKEFVKYRMHDHDKTREEPYAPIKSC
;
A
#
# COMPACT_ATOMS: atom_id res chain seq x y z
N MET A 1 9.67 14.83 -21.04
CA MET A 1 8.23 14.90 -21.39
C MET A 1 7.44 14.47 -20.18
N GLN A 2 6.57 15.33 -19.63
CA GLN A 2 5.61 14.87 -18.63
C GLN A 2 4.67 13.88 -19.32
N VAL A 3 4.75 12.62 -18.94
CA VAL A 3 3.74 11.63 -19.34
C VAL A 3 2.45 12.07 -18.65
N ASN A 4 1.47 12.53 -19.44
CA ASN A 4 0.16 12.85 -18.89
C ASN A 4 -0.42 11.57 -18.27
N SER A 5 -0.44 11.52 -16.95
CA SER A 5 -1.05 10.41 -16.20
C SER A 5 -2.47 10.15 -16.70
N THR A 6 -2.74 8.92 -17.10
CA THR A 6 -4.06 8.46 -17.54
C THR A 6 -4.94 8.05 -16.37
N LEU A 7 -4.33 7.78 -15.23
CA LEU A 7 -5.00 7.46 -13.97
C LEU A 7 -5.18 8.71 -13.09
N SER A 8 -6.19 8.69 -12.28
CA SER A 8 -6.39 9.59 -11.14
C SER A 8 -6.46 8.77 -9.87
N VAL A 9 -6.07 9.37 -8.76
CA VAL A 9 -6.18 8.75 -7.45
C VAL A 9 -6.81 9.74 -6.46
N LYS A 10 -7.66 9.23 -5.58
CA LYS A 10 -8.21 9.95 -4.43
C LYS A 10 -7.95 9.15 -3.17
N THR A 11 -7.37 9.80 -2.18
CA THR A 11 -7.12 9.24 -0.86
C THR A 11 -8.25 9.59 0.09
N PHE A 12 -8.63 8.63 0.94
CA PHE A 12 -9.58 8.81 2.02
C PHE A 12 -8.94 8.35 3.33
N ASP A 13 -9.03 9.17 4.37
CA ASP A 13 -8.64 8.78 5.73
C ASP A 13 -9.83 8.12 6.40
N VAL A 14 -9.62 6.95 6.96
CA VAL A 14 -10.69 6.15 7.56
C VAL A 14 -10.24 5.49 8.87
N GLY A 15 -11.20 5.29 9.76
CA GLY A 15 -11.02 4.50 10.97
C GLY A 15 -10.09 5.10 12.04
N PRO A 16 -10.05 4.43 13.20
CA PRO A 16 -9.29 4.91 14.36
C PRO A 16 -7.78 4.67 14.24
N MET A 17 -7.34 3.84 13.28
CA MET A 17 -5.93 3.54 13.06
C MET A 17 -5.30 4.42 11.99
N LEU A 18 -5.98 5.51 11.58
CA LEU A 18 -5.52 6.46 10.56
C LEU A 18 -5.23 5.80 9.20
N ASN A 19 -6.03 4.79 8.82
CA ASN A 19 -5.86 4.10 7.55
C ASN A 19 -6.10 5.05 6.38
N MET A 20 -5.30 4.88 5.34
CA MET A 20 -5.43 5.57 4.06
C MET A 20 -5.85 4.58 2.99
N ILE A 21 -7.07 4.74 2.47
CA ILE A 21 -7.58 3.92 1.37
C ILE A 21 -7.59 4.72 0.08
N TYR A 22 -7.42 4.05 -1.05
CA TYR A 22 -7.17 4.72 -2.32
C TYR A 22 -8.17 4.28 -3.38
N LEU A 23 -8.92 5.23 -3.94
CA LEU A 23 -9.71 5.02 -5.14
C LEU A 23 -8.89 5.47 -6.35
N ILE A 24 -8.58 4.55 -7.25
CA ILE A 24 -7.83 4.80 -8.48
C ILE A 24 -8.78 4.61 -9.65
N TRP A 25 -8.78 5.52 -10.64
CA TRP A 25 -9.62 5.37 -11.82
C TRP A 25 -8.95 5.88 -13.10
N ASP A 26 -9.27 5.23 -14.21
CA ASP A 26 -8.93 5.73 -15.54
C ASP A 26 -9.77 6.97 -15.86
N LYS A 27 -9.10 8.07 -16.23
CA LYS A 27 -9.75 9.39 -16.46
C LYS A 27 -10.78 9.34 -17.58
N LYS A 28 -10.54 8.48 -18.59
CA LYS A 28 -11.36 8.41 -19.80
C LYS A 28 -12.54 7.47 -19.62
N THR A 29 -12.30 6.25 -19.14
CA THR A 29 -13.34 5.21 -19.03
C THR A 29 -14.11 5.26 -17.72
N LYS A 30 -13.56 5.93 -16.70
CA LYS A 30 -14.06 5.95 -15.31
C LYS A 30 -14.03 4.58 -14.62
N GLU A 31 -13.43 3.57 -15.22
CA GLU A 31 -13.19 2.30 -14.56
C GLU A 31 -12.22 2.48 -13.39
N ALA A 32 -12.57 1.93 -12.24
CA ALA A 32 -11.86 2.17 -10.99
C ALA A 32 -11.55 0.90 -10.22
N ALA A 33 -10.52 1.00 -9.37
CA ALA A 33 -10.24 0.06 -8.30
C ALA A 33 -10.22 0.79 -6.95
N LEU A 34 -10.72 0.12 -5.91
CA LEU A 34 -10.58 0.57 -4.53
C LEU A 34 -9.53 -0.31 -3.83
N VAL A 35 -8.51 0.34 -3.26
CA VAL A 35 -7.42 -0.33 -2.55
C VAL A 35 -7.74 -0.32 -1.06
N ASP A 36 -7.63 -1.49 -0.42
CA ASP A 36 -7.78 -1.73 1.01
C ASP A 36 -9.09 -1.18 1.59
N PRO A 37 -10.27 -1.64 1.14
CA PRO A 37 -11.55 -1.15 1.63
C PRO A 37 -11.74 -1.47 3.10
N ALA A 38 -11.65 -0.44 3.93
CA ALA A 38 -11.67 -0.57 5.38
C ALA A 38 -12.59 0.46 6.05
N TRP A 39 -13.08 0.12 7.22
CA TRP A 39 -13.86 0.98 8.11
C TRP A 39 -15.11 1.57 7.44
N ASP A 40 -15.33 2.88 7.56
CA ASP A 40 -16.47 3.54 6.94
C ASP A 40 -16.19 3.95 5.50
N LEU A 41 -16.96 3.40 4.57
CA LEU A 41 -16.85 3.68 3.14
C LEU A 41 -17.79 4.80 2.64
N SER A 42 -18.54 5.48 3.52
CA SER A 42 -19.57 6.47 3.13
C SER A 42 -19.00 7.54 2.20
N GLN A 43 -17.86 8.13 2.55
CA GLN A 43 -17.20 9.16 1.74
C GLN A 43 -16.74 8.62 0.37
N VAL A 44 -16.27 7.38 0.32
CA VAL A 44 -15.86 6.71 -0.93
C VAL A 44 -17.04 6.49 -1.83
N LEU A 45 -18.14 5.94 -1.30
CA LEU A 45 -19.37 5.64 -2.04
C LEU A 45 -20.01 6.92 -2.57
N ASP A 46 -20.06 7.98 -1.77
CA ASP A 46 -20.55 9.29 -2.19
C ASP A 46 -19.69 9.88 -3.31
N PHE A 47 -18.37 9.76 -3.20
CA PHE A 47 -17.44 10.23 -4.23
C PHE A 47 -17.62 9.45 -5.54
N ILE A 48 -17.73 8.13 -5.48
CA ILE A 48 -17.99 7.25 -6.63
C ILE A 48 -19.27 7.68 -7.34
N LYS A 49 -20.37 7.84 -6.58
CA LYS A 49 -21.66 8.23 -7.11
C LYS A 49 -21.62 9.62 -7.74
N LYS A 50 -21.08 10.62 -7.03
CA LYS A 50 -21.00 12.02 -7.47
C LYS A 50 -20.20 12.20 -8.76
N ASN A 51 -19.17 11.38 -8.97
CA ASN A 51 -18.26 11.51 -10.12
C ASN A 51 -18.54 10.48 -11.24
N ASN A 52 -19.65 9.71 -11.14
CA ASN A 52 -20.00 8.63 -12.07
C ASN A 52 -18.84 7.66 -12.31
N ILE A 53 -18.15 7.28 -11.24
CA ILE A 53 -17.04 6.31 -11.28
C ILE A 53 -17.62 4.90 -11.33
N ASN A 54 -17.03 4.05 -12.16
CA ASN A 54 -17.43 2.68 -12.35
C ASN A 54 -16.45 1.76 -11.60
N LEU A 55 -16.77 1.41 -10.37
CA LEU A 55 -15.94 0.50 -9.59
C LEU A 55 -15.94 -0.89 -10.24
N LYS A 56 -14.75 -1.42 -10.55
CA LYS A 56 -14.54 -2.68 -11.27
C LYS A 56 -13.70 -3.68 -10.50
N LYS A 57 -12.95 -3.24 -9.49
CA LYS A 57 -12.00 -4.10 -8.79
C LYS A 57 -11.81 -3.65 -7.35
N ILE A 58 -11.52 -4.61 -6.49
CA ILE A 58 -10.92 -4.41 -5.18
C ILE A 58 -9.47 -4.88 -5.26
N LEU A 59 -8.53 -4.09 -4.78
CA LEU A 59 -7.13 -4.45 -4.66
C LEU A 59 -6.76 -4.49 -3.18
N LEU A 60 -6.10 -5.54 -2.73
CA LEU A 60 -5.65 -5.67 -1.34
C LEU A 60 -4.13 -5.69 -1.30
N THR A 61 -3.54 -4.79 -0.49
CA THR A 61 -2.09 -4.77 -0.27
C THR A 61 -1.69 -5.93 0.64
N HIS A 62 -2.49 -6.23 1.65
CA HIS A 62 -2.34 -7.35 2.57
C HIS A 62 -3.67 -7.63 3.30
N SER A 63 -3.69 -8.61 4.20
CA SER A 63 -4.93 -9.15 4.76
C SER A 63 -5.19 -8.79 6.23
N HIS A 64 -4.47 -7.84 6.83
CA HIS A 64 -4.77 -7.40 8.17
C HIS A 64 -6.19 -6.80 8.26
N HIS A 65 -6.83 -7.02 9.39
CA HIS A 65 -8.24 -6.70 9.60
C HIS A 65 -8.61 -5.27 9.23
N ASP A 66 -7.77 -4.32 9.56
CA ASP A 66 -7.98 -2.91 9.31
C ASP A 66 -7.77 -2.47 7.84
N HIS A 67 -7.36 -3.39 6.95
CA HIS A 67 -7.29 -3.18 5.49
C HIS A 67 -8.41 -3.91 4.73
N VAL A 68 -9.08 -4.88 5.38
CA VAL A 68 -10.05 -5.75 4.71
C VAL A 68 -11.43 -5.78 5.36
N ASN A 69 -11.64 -5.09 6.49
CA ASN A 69 -12.84 -5.21 7.30
C ASN A 69 -14.13 -4.67 6.65
N SER A 70 -14.02 -3.97 5.52
CA SER A 70 -15.18 -3.52 4.73
C SER A 70 -15.29 -4.19 3.35
N VAL A 71 -14.48 -5.24 3.08
CA VAL A 71 -14.57 -6.00 1.82
C VAL A 71 -15.96 -6.61 1.65
N ASP A 72 -16.48 -7.31 2.66
CA ASP A 72 -17.81 -7.95 2.60
C ASP A 72 -18.93 -6.91 2.38
N LYS A 73 -18.85 -5.76 3.06
CA LYS A 73 -19.79 -4.65 2.86
C LYS A 73 -19.73 -4.12 1.43
N LEU A 74 -18.53 -3.95 0.87
CA LEU A 74 -18.37 -3.44 -0.50
C LEU A 74 -18.91 -4.44 -1.53
N LEU A 75 -18.66 -5.74 -1.32
CA LEU A 75 -19.17 -6.81 -2.20
C LEU A 75 -20.70 -6.94 -2.15
N SER A 76 -21.35 -6.57 -1.05
CA SER A 76 -22.82 -6.52 -1.00
C SER A 76 -23.42 -5.42 -1.89
N LEU A 77 -22.63 -4.42 -2.28
CA LEU A 77 -23.04 -3.29 -3.11
C LEU A 77 -22.54 -3.40 -4.56
N TYR A 78 -21.42 -4.09 -4.79
CA TYR A 78 -20.75 -4.21 -6.09
C TYR A 78 -20.31 -5.64 -6.34
N ASP A 79 -20.73 -6.20 -7.45
CA ASP A 79 -20.23 -7.50 -7.94
C ASP A 79 -18.90 -7.28 -8.69
N VAL A 80 -17.80 -7.29 -7.97
CA VAL A 80 -16.46 -7.01 -8.51
C VAL A 80 -15.43 -7.99 -7.97
N PRO A 81 -14.40 -8.36 -8.75
CA PRO A 81 -13.34 -9.24 -8.30
C PRO A 81 -12.42 -8.56 -7.28
N ILE A 82 -11.89 -9.40 -6.37
CA ILE A 82 -10.84 -9.07 -5.42
C ILE A 82 -9.51 -9.55 -5.98
N TYR A 83 -8.52 -8.67 -5.99
CA TYR A 83 -7.14 -8.98 -6.36
C TYR A 83 -6.25 -8.86 -5.13
N ILE A 84 -5.44 -9.88 -4.88
CA ILE A 84 -4.52 -9.97 -3.76
C ILE A 84 -3.34 -10.86 -4.17
N ASN A 85 -2.16 -10.69 -3.58
CA ASN A 85 -1.04 -11.59 -3.83
C ASN A 85 -1.41 -13.05 -3.48
N LYS A 86 -0.98 -14.03 -4.28
CA LYS A 86 -1.31 -15.47 -4.08
C LYS A 86 -0.87 -15.99 -2.72
N ILE A 87 0.30 -15.55 -2.24
CA ILE A 87 0.82 -15.94 -0.93
C ILE A 87 -0.08 -15.35 0.16
N GLU A 88 -0.48 -14.09 0.00
CA GLU A 88 -1.38 -13.42 0.95
C GLU A 88 -2.77 -14.05 0.96
N ALA A 89 -3.30 -14.42 -0.20
CA ALA A 89 -4.58 -15.13 -0.28
C ALA A 89 -4.56 -16.43 0.53
N SER A 90 -3.46 -17.19 0.41
CA SER A 90 -3.25 -18.43 1.18
C SER A 90 -3.08 -18.17 2.67
N PHE A 91 -2.36 -17.11 3.03
CA PHE A 91 -2.12 -16.68 4.41
C PHE A 91 -3.41 -16.19 5.08
N TRP A 92 -4.21 -15.39 4.38
CA TRP A 92 -5.50 -14.89 4.85
C TRP A 92 -6.51 -16.01 5.10
N GLY A 93 -6.51 -17.03 4.23
CA GLY A 93 -7.37 -18.19 4.34
C GLY A 93 -8.87 -17.92 4.09
N LYS A 94 -9.28 -16.66 3.86
CA LYS A 94 -10.65 -16.34 3.43
C LYS A 94 -10.88 -16.80 1.99
N LYS A 95 -12.07 -17.29 1.73
CA LYS A 95 -12.49 -17.75 0.40
C LYS A 95 -13.58 -16.83 -0.14
N TYR A 96 -13.37 -16.34 -1.35
CA TYR A 96 -14.36 -15.62 -2.15
C TYR A 96 -14.34 -16.21 -3.55
N ASP A 97 -15.51 -16.43 -4.16
CA ASP A 97 -15.64 -17.00 -5.50
C ASP A 97 -14.99 -16.10 -6.58
N ASN A 98 -14.94 -14.80 -6.31
CA ASN A 98 -14.36 -13.77 -7.19
C ASN A 98 -12.97 -13.31 -6.75
N LEU A 99 -12.23 -14.08 -5.93
CA LEU A 99 -10.86 -13.75 -5.54
C LEU A 99 -9.86 -14.23 -6.59
N THR A 100 -9.00 -13.32 -7.02
CA THR A 100 -7.91 -13.56 -7.98
C THR A 100 -6.58 -13.34 -7.28
N GLY A 101 -5.77 -14.40 -7.22
CA GLY A 101 -4.40 -14.33 -6.70
C GLY A 101 -3.44 -13.78 -7.75
N LEU A 102 -2.69 -12.75 -7.41
CA LEU A 102 -1.67 -12.12 -8.24
C LEU A 102 -0.28 -12.71 -7.99
N ASP A 103 0.52 -12.83 -9.04
CA ASP A 103 1.97 -12.96 -8.94
C ASP A 103 2.64 -11.58 -8.81
N SER A 104 3.94 -11.54 -8.52
CA SER A 104 4.71 -10.30 -8.58
C SER A 104 4.80 -9.82 -10.03
N GLU A 105 4.83 -8.50 -10.21
CA GLU A 105 4.91 -7.82 -11.51
C GLU A 105 3.73 -8.10 -12.45
N GLU A 106 2.62 -8.61 -11.91
CA GLU A 106 1.41 -8.82 -12.69
C GLU A 106 0.67 -7.51 -12.95
N ASN A 107 0.17 -7.35 -14.19
CA ASN A 107 -0.50 -6.13 -14.63
C ASN A 107 -2.00 -6.21 -14.43
N ILE A 108 -2.56 -5.15 -13.85
CA ILE A 108 -3.99 -4.94 -13.63
C ILE A 108 -4.43 -3.76 -14.48
N TYR A 109 -5.52 -3.90 -15.24
CA TYR A 109 -6.00 -2.85 -16.13
C TYR A 109 -7.26 -2.19 -15.61
N LEU A 110 -7.31 -0.86 -15.70
CA LEU A 110 -8.50 -0.02 -15.55
C LEU A 110 -8.69 0.72 -16.88
N GLY A 111 -9.67 0.32 -17.67
CA GLY A 111 -9.78 0.76 -19.06
C GLY A 111 -8.52 0.40 -19.86
N LYS A 112 -7.80 1.43 -20.32
CA LYS A 112 -6.52 1.25 -21.03
C LYS A 112 -5.31 1.52 -20.14
N SER A 113 -5.53 1.97 -18.92
CA SER A 113 -4.49 2.31 -17.95
C SER A 113 -4.08 1.09 -17.16
N LYS A 114 -2.79 1.04 -16.78
CA LYS A 114 -2.17 -0.13 -16.16
C LYS A 114 -1.67 0.22 -14.77
N LEU A 115 -1.92 -0.70 -13.82
CA LEU A 115 -1.22 -0.81 -12.54
C LEU A 115 -0.41 -2.10 -12.54
N THR A 116 0.65 -2.17 -11.74
CA THR A 116 1.48 -3.37 -11.60
C THR A 116 1.57 -3.73 -10.12
N SER A 117 1.31 -5.00 -9.79
CA SER A 117 1.55 -5.53 -8.43
C SER A 117 3.04 -5.73 -8.21
N VAL A 118 3.52 -5.41 -7.02
CA VAL A 118 4.93 -5.58 -6.62
C VAL A 118 4.94 -6.31 -5.30
N HIS A 119 5.40 -7.56 -5.27
CA HIS A 119 5.49 -8.34 -4.04
C HIS A 119 6.56 -7.75 -3.11
N THR A 120 6.16 -7.38 -1.91
CA THR A 120 7.01 -6.72 -0.90
C THR A 120 6.78 -7.35 0.48
N PRO A 121 7.17 -8.63 0.66
CA PRO A 121 6.93 -9.35 1.89
C PRO A 121 7.72 -8.76 3.07
N GLY A 122 7.23 -9.02 4.28
CA GLY A 122 7.90 -8.61 5.51
C GLY A 122 6.95 -8.14 6.60
N HIS A 123 5.94 -7.35 6.27
CA HIS A 123 4.83 -7.03 7.17
C HIS A 123 3.87 -8.22 7.26
N THR A 124 3.50 -8.78 6.12
CA THR A 124 2.88 -10.10 5.97
C THR A 124 3.63 -10.89 4.88
N PRO A 125 3.43 -12.22 4.76
CA PRO A 125 4.15 -13.02 3.77
C PRO A 125 3.86 -12.65 2.31
N GLY A 126 2.66 -12.15 2.06
CA GLY A 126 2.20 -11.77 0.72
C GLY A 126 1.92 -10.29 0.56
N SER A 127 2.39 -9.43 1.47
CA SER A 127 2.28 -7.98 1.31
C SER A 127 2.74 -7.55 -0.08
N CYS A 128 1.99 -6.66 -0.71
CA CYS A 128 2.33 -6.13 -2.02
C CYS A 128 2.03 -4.62 -2.12
N CYS A 129 2.77 -3.96 -2.98
CA CYS A 129 2.51 -2.60 -3.40
C CYS A 129 1.83 -2.58 -4.76
N TYR A 130 1.16 -1.48 -5.10
CA TYR A 130 0.62 -1.23 -6.44
C TYR A 130 1.27 0.00 -7.06
N SER A 131 1.99 -0.22 -8.17
CA SER A 131 2.69 0.83 -8.90
C SER A 131 1.88 1.28 -10.12
N PHE A 132 1.79 2.57 -10.35
CA PHE A 132 1.19 3.17 -11.54
C PHE A 132 1.77 4.57 -11.80
N ASP A 133 2.02 4.86 -13.04
CA ASP A 133 2.69 6.12 -13.44
C ASP A 133 3.96 6.35 -12.58
N ASN A 134 3.96 7.41 -11.78
CA ASN A 134 5.03 7.71 -10.84
C ASN A 134 4.56 7.58 -9.37
N ASN A 135 3.62 6.69 -9.08
CA ASN A 135 3.05 6.48 -7.75
C ASN A 135 3.24 5.04 -7.31
N LEU A 136 3.38 4.84 -6.01
CA LEU A 136 3.46 3.55 -5.35
C LEU A 136 2.53 3.54 -4.14
N ILE A 137 1.39 2.84 -4.22
CA ILE A 137 0.60 2.52 -3.03
C ILE A 137 1.31 1.41 -2.30
N ALA A 138 1.85 1.73 -1.15
CA ALA A 138 2.81 0.89 -0.45
C ALA A 138 2.19 0.01 0.66
N GLY A 139 0.90 0.21 0.97
CA GLY A 139 0.28 -0.45 2.12
C GLY A 139 1.13 -0.29 3.37
N ASP A 140 1.32 -1.38 4.08
CA ASP A 140 2.13 -1.42 5.30
C ASP A 140 3.58 -1.89 5.07
N THR A 141 4.03 -1.89 3.81
CA THR A 141 5.44 -2.11 3.51
C THR A 141 6.27 -0.87 3.85
N LEU A 142 5.85 0.30 3.37
CA LEU A 142 6.58 1.55 3.52
C LEU A 142 5.62 2.67 3.93
N PHE A 143 5.85 3.25 5.12
CA PHE A 143 5.21 4.47 5.58
C PHE A 143 6.10 5.68 5.30
N VAL A 144 5.51 6.86 5.32
CA VAL A 144 6.31 8.08 5.27
C VAL A 144 7.18 8.12 6.53
N PHE A 145 8.49 8.05 6.34
CA PHE A 145 9.55 7.97 7.35
C PHE A 145 9.45 6.78 8.32
N GLY A 146 8.85 5.68 7.87
CA GLY A 146 8.72 4.45 8.65
C GLY A 146 8.53 3.23 7.77
N CYS A 147 8.36 2.07 8.37
CA CYS A 147 7.91 0.85 7.70
C CYS A 147 6.99 0.04 8.62
N GLY A 148 6.25 -0.88 8.03
CA GLY A 148 5.36 -1.78 8.76
C GLY A 148 6.10 -2.61 9.82
N ARG A 149 5.38 -2.95 10.87
CA ARG A 149 5.89 -3.86 11.90
C ARG A 149 6.04 -5.27 11.34
N CYS A 150 7.00 -6.01 11.90
CA CYS A 150 7.33 -7.37 11.46
C CYS A 150 7.19 -8.41 12.58
N ASP A 151 6.59 -8.04 13.70
CA ASP A 151 6.45 -8.87 14.92
C ASP A 151 5.05 -9.52 15.05
N LEU A 152 4.14 -9.24 14.11
CA LEU A 152 2.86 -9.92 14.02
C LEU A 152 2.98 -11.27 13.33
N HIS A 153 1.91 -12.08 13.43
CA HIS A 153 1.85 -13.37 12.73
C HIS A 153 2.13 -13.21 11.24
N GLY A 154 3.08 -13.99 10.71
CA GLY A 154 3.54 -13.91 9.32
C GLY A 154 4.57 -12.82 9.05
N GLY A 155 4.85 -11.93 10.00
CA GLY A 155 5.86 -10.89 9.87
C GLY A 155 7.29 -11.44 9.80
N ASN A 156 8.14 -10.81 8.98
CA ASN A 156 9.53 -11.21 8.77
C ASN A 156 10.40 -9.99 8.47
N PRO A 157 11.22 -9.53 9.44
CA PRO A 157 12.05 -8.34 9.26
C PRO A 157 13.15 -8.51 8.21
N GLU A 158 13.61 -9.74 7.96
CA GLU A 158 14.63 -10.02 6.94
C GLU A 158 14.03 -9.80 5.54
N GLN A 159 12.80 -10.27 5.31
CA GLN A 159 12.07 -10.02 4.07
C GLN A 159 11.74 -8.51 3.92
N MET A 160 11.37 -7.83 4.99
CA MET A 160 11.14 -6.38 4.97
C MET A 160 12.39 -5.62 4.51
N PHE A 161 13.56 -5.98 5.03
CA PHE A 161 14.84 -5.39 4.60
C PHE A 161 15.06 -5.53 3.08
N GLU A 162 14.88 -6.73 2.53
CA GLU A 162 15.03 -6.95 1.10
C GLU A 162 13.94 -6.23 0.28
N SER A 163 12.71 -6.18 0.77
CA SER A 163 11.62 -5.45 0.13
C SER A 163 11.92 -3.95 0.02
N LEU A 164 12.37 -3.30 1.11
CA LEU A 164 12.75 -1.89 1.10
C LEU A 164 13.96 -1.62 0.19
N LYS A 165 14.95 -2.52 0.20
CA LYS A 165 16.11 -2.44 -0.69
C LYS A 165 15.71 -2.57 -2.16
N ASN A 166 14.77 -3.47 -2.49
CA ASN A 166 14.22 -3.61 -3.83
C ASN A 166 13.48 -2.35 -4.28
N LEU A 167 12.66 -1.75 -3.41
CA LEU A 167 11.99 -0.49 -3.71
C LEU A 167 13.00 0.63 -3.99
N LYS A 168 14.04 0.77 -3.15
CA LYS A 168 15.12 1.75 -3.32
C LYS A 168 15.84 1.62 -4.66
N ASN A 169 16.06 0.39 -5.13
CA ASN A 169 16.89 0.11 -6.30
C ASN A 169 16.11 0.13 -7.63
N ASN A 170 14.81 -0.20 -7.60
CA ASN A 170 14.03 -0.45 -8.81
C ASN A 170 13.03 0.68 -9.14
N PHE A 171 12.81 1.63 -8.23
CA PHE A 171 11.90 2.75 -8.46
C PHE A 171 12.66 4.07 -8.63
N HIS A 172 12.08 4.98 -9.40
CA HIS A 172 12.63 6.33 -9.53
C HIS A 172 12.54 7.08 -8.21
N LYS A 173 13.55 7.89 -7.91
CA LYS A 173 13.62 8.69 -6.68
C LYS A 173 12.43 9.63 -6.47
N ASN A 174 11.85 10.13 -7.57
CA ASN A 174 10.66 10.98 -7.53
C ASN A 174 9.35 10.20 -7.46
N THR A 175 9.37 8.86 -7.30
CA THR A 175 8.16 8.06 -7.09
C THR A 175 7.48 8.50 -5.81
N ILE A 176 6.18 8.80 -5.91
CA ILE A 176 5.37 9.23 -4.77
C ILE A 176 4.96 8.00 -3.97
N ILE A 177 5.31 7.99 -2.70
CA ILE A 177 4.96 6.94 -1.74
C ILE A 177 3.61 7.29 -1.10
N MET A 178 2.69 6.33 -1.17
CA MET A 178 1.31 6.41 -0.70
C MET A 178 1.09 5.27 0.31
N PRO A 179 1.22 5.53 1.62
CA PRO A 179 1.24 4.50 2.66
C PRO A 179 -0.15 3.97 3.01
N GLY A 180 -0.22 2.85 3.75
CA GLY A 180 -1.46 2.33 4.32
C GLY A 180 -2.02 3.15 5.49
N HIS A 181 -1.17 3.91 6.18
CA HIS A 181 -1.53 4.73 7.35
C HIS A 181 -0.91 6.13 7.33
N ASN A 182 -1.63 7.09 7.90
CA ASN A 182 -1.19 8.48 8.06
C ASN A 182 -0.48 8.70 9.40
N TYR A 183 0.65 8.01 9.62
CA TYR A 183 1.41 8.09 10.89
C TYR A 183 2.46 9.19 10.92
N SER A 184 2.66 9.91 9.82
CA SER A 184 3.74 10.88 9.67
C SER A 184 3.24 12.33 9.70
N ILE A 185 4.22 13.25 9.76
CA ILE A 185 3.98 14.70 9.55
C ILE A 185 3.45 15.03 8.15
N SER A 186 3.59 14.10 7.19
CA SER A 186 3.14 14.24 5.81
C SER A 186 2.34 13.01 5.38
N ARG A 187 1.31 13.22 4.55
CA ARG A 187 0.45 12.14 4.03
C ARG A 187 1.12 11.30 2.95
N GLN A 188 2.12 11.83 2.30
CA GLN A 188 2.89 11.19 1.24
C GLN A 188 4.29 11.81 1.19
N SER A 189 5.21 11.10 0.60
CA SER A 189 6.59 11.54 0.36
C SER A 189 7.04 11.09 -1.03
N THR A 190 8.24 11.45 -1.40
CA THR A 190 8.95 10.85 -2.54
C THR A 190 9.89 9.77 -2.05
N LEU A 191 10.23 8.82 -2.92
CA LEU A 191 11.24 7.81 -2.57
C LEU A 191 12.61 8.46 -2.24
N GLU A 192 12.93 9.62 -2.82
CA GLU A 192 14.14 10.37 -2.48
C GLU A 192 14.12 10.89 -1.04
N GLU A 193 12.96 11.42 -0.59
CA GLU A 193 12.78 11.83 0.80
C GLU A 193 12.85 10.64 1.75
N GLU A 194 12.30 9.50 1.36
CA GLU A 194 12.41 8.26 2.14
C GLU A 194 13.86 7.78 2.23
N ILE A 195 14.60 7.75 1.13
CA ILE A 195 16.01 7.33 1.12
C ILE A 195 16.87 8.23 2.03
N SER A 196 16.56 9.51 2.11
CA SER A 196 17.33 10.48 2.90
C SER A 196 16.85 10.61 4.35
N GLY A 197 15.55 10.45 4.61
CA GLY A 197 14.95 10.77 5.91
C GLY A 197 14.40 9.57 6.68
N ASN A 198 14.12 8.45 6.02
CA ASN A 198 13.57 7.28 6.68
C ASN A 198 14.69 6.43 7.32
N PRO A 199 14.66 6.20 8.64
CA PRO A 199 15.72 5.45 9.32
C PRO A 199 15.95 4.06 8.75
N PHE A 200 14.93 3.42 8.21
CA PHE A 200 15.01 2.07 7.66
C PHE A 200 15.82 1.95 6.37
N PHE A 201 16.06 3.05 5.65
CA PHE A 201 16.92 3.06 4.47
C PHE A 201 18.41 3.27 4.77
N ASN A 202 18.78 3.51 6.04
CA ASN A 202 20.17 3.75 6.45
C ASN A 202 20.94 2.48 6.81
N PHE A 203 20.27 1.34 6.90
CA PHE A 203 20.92 0.09 7.22
C PHE A 203 21.49 -0.58 5.97
N ASN A 204 22.81 -0.84 6.00
CA ASN A 204 23.49 -1.67 5.01
C ASN A 204 23.68 -3.11 5.49
N ASN A 205 23.41 -3.38 6.76
CA ASN A 205 23.58 -4.66 7.41
C ASN A 205 22.23 -5.20 7.90
N LEU A 206 21.90 -6.41 7.47
CA LEU A 206 20.65 -7.10 7.80
C LEU A 206 20.45 -7.24 9.31
N LYS A 207 21.49 -7.62 10.07
CA LYS A 207 21.37 -7.84 11.52
C LYS A 207 21.04 -6.54 12.27
N GLU A 208 21.62 -5.43 11.84
CA GLU A 208 21.36 -4.10 12.42
C GLU A 208 19.92 -3.64 12.10
N PHE A 209 19.47 -3.85 10.87
CA PHE A 209 18.09 -3.57 10.48
C PHE A 209 17.10 -4.39 11.32
N VAL A 210 17.30 -5.70 11.43
CA VAL A 210 16.45 -6.60 12.21
C VAL A 210 16.42 -6.17 13.68
N LYS A 211 17.57 -5.89 14.27
CA LYS A 211 17.64 -5.38 15.65
C LYS A 211 16.84 -4.09 15.80
N TYR A 212 17.04 -3.14 14.90
CA TYR A 212 16.36 -1.85 14.95
C TYR A 212 14.85 -2.02 14.81
N ARG A 213 14.37 -2.78 13.77
CA ARG A 213 12.93 -2.97 13.54
C ARG A 213 12.26 -3.69 14.72
N MET A 214 12.89 -4.73 15.28
CA MET A 214 12.27 -5.60 16.26
C MET A 214 12.40 -5.13 17.70
N HIS A 215 13.40 -4.28 18.02
CA HIS A 215 13.73 -3.97 19.42
C HIS A 215 13.86 -2.47 19.71
N ASP A 216 14.35 -1.68 18.77
CA ASP A 216 14.77 -0.32 19.05
C ASP A 216 13.76 0.73 18.53
N HIS A 217 13.23 0.54 17.32
CA HIS A 217 12.38 1.53 16.64
C HIS A 217 11.19 1.98 17.49
N ASP A 218 10.39 1.06 18.02
CA ASP A 218 9.16 1.39 18.75
C ASP A 218 9.42 2.09 20.10
N LYS A 219 10.67 2.06 20.56
CA LYS A 219 11.11 2.77 21.78
C LYS A 219 11.70 4.16 21.52
N THR A 220 12.15 4.39 20.28
CA THR A 220 12.95 5.58 19.93
C THR A 220 12.29 6.44 18.84
N ARG A 221 11.24 5.94 18.18
CA ARG A 221 10.56 6.66 17.11
C ARG A 221 9.88 7.92 17.63
N GLU A 222 9.92 8.96 16.82
CA GLU A 222 9.09 10.15 17.04
C GLU A 222 7.65 9.87 16.59
N GLU A 223 6.67 10.46 17.24
CA GLU A 223 5.27 10.45 16.84
C GLU A 223 4.74 11.88 16.74
N PRO A 224 4.23 12.29 15.55
CA PRO A 224 4.18 11.56 14.28
C PRO A 224 5.56 11.26 13.70
N TYR A 225 5.68 10.27 12.79
CA TYR A 225 6.93 9.97 12.11
C TYR A 225 7.45 11.20 11.36
N ALA A 226 8.75 11.45 11.51
CA ALA A 226 9.44 12.55 10.89
C ALA A 226 10.79 12.10 10.32
N PRO A 227 11.35 12.83 9.35
CA PRO A 227 12.66 12.48 8.81
C PRO A 227 13.73 12.57 9.90
N ILE A 228 14.62 11.59 9.93
CA ILE A 228 15.80 11.69 10.81
C ILE A 228 16.64 12.90 10.40
N LYS A 229 17.15 13.63 11.38
CA LYS A 229 18.06 14.73 11.13
C LYS A 229 19.37 14.16 10.58
N SER A 230 19.78 14.61 9.40
CA SER A 230 21.14 14.34 8.91
C SER A 230 22.14 14.87 9.93
N CYS A 231 22.99 14.00 10.45
CA CYS A 231 24.14 14.39 11.25
C CYS A 231 25.21 15.05 10.36
#